data_a655703b9be6504b078ca471e5d34639
#
_entry.id   a655703b9be6504b078ca471e5d34639
#
_cell.length_a   1.000
_cell.length_b   1.000
_cell.length_c   1.000
_cell.angle_alpha   90.00
_cell.angle_beta   90.00
_cell.angle_gamma   90.00
#
_symmetry.space_group_name_H-M   'P 1'
#
loop_
_entity.id
_entity.type
_entity.pdbx_description
1 polymer ?
#
loop_
_entity_poly.entity_id
_entity_poly.type
_entity_poly.pdbx_seq_one_letter_code
_entity_poly.pdbx_strand_id
1 'polypeptide(L)'
;MSTTLDKFIEVYKTEQPTLFEKVDIFVLVTGRDMCAVTGTTLSCRVAGLAYVGGACTKHRAVVVEDAPWSYKTSRLITHEVAHSLGCVHDGGEPDRSIKGHPGATECHWSLGYIMSYVKNSNKQFHFSPCCEKQIRHVASLSTHLCLRQNNTRREVAITDDLPGHLTSHDVLCRMTFAPIGKGFFFNRDKVMEVCKVPCRGPYYGPNGQLYKTGTTNALDGTPCKGENMVCMLGECKYNPMGNKALKYARTAENTYFRK
;
A
#
# COMPACT_ATOMS: atom_id res chain seq x y z
N MET A 1 -1.36 18.06 -21.82
CA MET A 1 -2.27 16.89 -21.95
C MET A 1 -2.92 16.66 -20.60
N SER A 2 -4.25 16.54 -20.57
CA SER A 2 -4.96 16.15 -19.33
C SER A 2 -4.60 14.72 -18.98
N THR A 3 -4.24 14.48 -17.72
CA THR A 3 -3.93 13.14 -17.22
C THR A 3 -5.22 12.35 -16.96
N THR A 4 -5.11 11.03 -16.77
CA THR A 4 -6.25 10.20 -16.30
C THR A 4 -6.82 10.75 -14.99
N LEU A 5 -5.95 11.26 -14.11
CA LEU A 5 -6.32 11.87 -12.85
C LEU A 5 -7.19 13.12 -13.05
N ASP A 6 -6.81 14.01 -13.99
CA ASP A 6 -7.60 15.22 -14.30
C ASP A 6 -8.99 14.86 -14.85
N LYS A 7 -9.05 13.87 -15.76
CA LYS A 7 -10.33 13.38 -16.30
C LYS A 7 -11.22 12.76 -15.24
N PHE A 8 -10.62 11.99 -14.31
CA PHE A 8 -11.34 11.41 -13.20
C PHE A 8 -11.94 12.48 -12.27
N ILE A 9 -11.16 13.53 -11.99
CA ILE A 9 -11.64 14.70 -11.23
C ILE A 9 -12.81 15.37 -11.95
N GLU A 10 -12.68 15.59 -13.26
CA GLU A 10 -13.72 16.25 -14.07
C GLU A 10 -15.02 15.46 -14.06
N VAL A 11 -14.97 14.15 -14.31
CA VAL A 11 -16.14 13.26 -14.29
C VAL A 11 -16.85 13.33 -12.93
N TYR A 12 -16.14 13.16 -11.83
CA TYR A 12 -16.76 13.21 -10.50
C TYR A 12 -17.35 14.57 -10.15
N LYS A 13 -16.65 15.64 -10.51
CA LYS A 13 -17.13 17.01 -10.30
C LYS A 13 -18.40 17.29 -11.08
N THR A 14 -18.54 16.71 -12.27
CA THR A 14 -19.70 16.93 -13.16
C THR A 14 -20.85 16.02 -12.81
N GLU A 15 -20.59 14.72 -12.61
CA GLU A 15 -21.65 13.72 -12.43
C GLU A 15 -22.09 13.55 -10.97
N GLN A 16 -21.19 13.86 -10.01
CA GLN A 16 -21.45 13.70 -8.58
C GLN A 16 -20.98 14.92 -7.75
N PRO A 17 -21.43 16.15 -8.09
CA PRO A 17 -20.91 17.37 -7.47
C PRO A 17 -21.09 17.40 -5.95
N THR A 18 -22.23 16.97 -5.46
CA THR A 18 -22.53 16.94 -4.01
C THR A 18 -21.62 15.96 -3.25
N LEU A 19 -21.28 14.83 -3.85
CA LEU A 19 -20.36 13.87 -3.26
C LEU A 19 -18.93 14.40 -3.33
N PHE A 20 -18.56 15.01 -4.46
CA PHE A 20 -17.25 15.60 -4.67
C PHE A 20 -16.91 16.65 -3.60
N GLU A 21 -17.86 17.48 -3.22
CA GLU A 21 -17.67 18.51 -2.21
C GLU A 21 -17.58 17.98 -0.77
N LYS A 22 -18.17 16.81 -0.50
CA LYS A 22 -18.27 16.25 0.86
C LYS A 22 -17.14 15.29 1.24
N VAL A 23 -16.34 14.85 0.30
CA VAL A 23 -15.24 13.91 0.59
C VAL A 23 -13.90 14.64 0.60
N ASP A 24 -13.00 14.17 1.46
CA ASP A 24 -11.68 14.74 1.60
C ASP A 24 -10.75 14.29 0.48
N ILE A 25 -10.81 13.02 0.10
CA ILE A 25 -10.02 12.37 -0.95
C ILE A 25 -10.86 11.32 -1.67
N PHE A 26 -10.78 11.27 -3.01
CA PHE A 26 -11.28 10.17 -3.82
C PHE A 26 -10.13 9.24 -4.20
N VAL A 27 -10.33 7.94 -4.07
CA VAL A 27 -9.35 6.94 -4.51
C VAL A 27 -9.98 6.05 -5.57
N LEU A 28 -9.44 6.09 -6.79
CA LEU A 28 -9.75 5.14 -7.85
C LEU A 28 -8.74 4.00 -7.81
N VAL A 29 -9.23 2.79 -7.58
CA VAL A 29 -8.43 1.56 -7.66
C VAL A 29 -8.75 0.88 -8.99
N THR A 30 -7.74 0.65 -9.83
CA THR A 30 -7.92 0.07 -11.17
C THR A 30 -7.07 -1.18 -11.37
N GLY A 31 -7.66 -2.23 -11.92
CA GLY A 31 -6.93 -3.43 -12.35
C GLY A 31 -6.29 -3.31 -13.75
N ARG A 32 -6.27 -2.10 -14.33
CA ARG A 32 -5.64 -1.83 -15.62
C ARG A 32 -4.28 -1.20 -15.42
N ASP A 33 -3.29 -1.60 -16.25
CA ASP A 33 -1.96 -0.99 -16.29
C ASP A 33 -2.06 0.53 -16.47
N MET A 34 -1.39 1.26 -15.59
CA MET A 34 -1.24 2.70 -15.68
C MET A 34 0.02 3.01 -16.46
N CYS A 35 -0.13 3.78 -17.53
CA CYS A 35 0.96 4.13 -18.42
C CYS A 35 1.07 5.65 -18.58
N ALA A 36 2.29 6.13 -18.68
CA ALA A 36 2.62 7.53 -18.99
C ALA A 36 3.28 7.62 -20.37
N VAL A 37 2.91 8.64 -21.13
CA VAL A 37 3.55 8.94 -22.42
C VAL A 37 4.47 10.16 -22.23
N THR A 38 5.76 9.97 -22.47
CA THR A 38 6.76 11.03 -22.44
C THR A 38 7.40 11.14 -23.82
N GLY A 39 7.05 12.23 -24.54
CA GLY A 39 7.40 12.35 -25.97
C GLY A 39 6.72 11.23 -26.78
N THR A 40 7.51 10.38 -27.42
CA THR A 40 7.03 9.22 -28.20
C THR A 40 7.10 7.90 -27.40
N THR A 41 7.59 7.92 -26.16
CA THR A 41 7.82 6.72 -25.36
C THR A 41 6.65 6.47 -24.42
N LEU A 42 6.07 5.25 -24.51
CA LEU A 42 5.09 4.73 -23.56
C LEU A 42 5.83 3.98 -22.46
N SER A 43 5.57 4.34 -21.21
CA SER A 43 6.11 3.64 -20.04
C SER A 43 4.97 3.26 -19.09
N CYS A 44 4.77 1.95 -18.87
CA CYS A 44 3.80 1.41 -17.93
C CYS A 44 4.44 1.07 -16.56
N ARG A 45 5.32 1.94 -16.09
CA ARG A 45 5.96 1.84 -14.77
C ARG A 45 5.29 2.73 -13.71
N VAL A 46 4.25 3.44 -14.09
CA VAL A 46 3.46 4.28 -13.18
C VAL A 46 2.41 3.38 -12.54
N ALA A 47 2.45 3.25 -11.24
CA ALA A 47 1.49 2.42 -10.50
C ALA A 47 0.47 3.26 -9.70
N GLY A 48 0.72 4.55 -9.52
CA GLY A 48 -0.18 5.48 -8.86
C GLY A 48 0.09 6.92 -9.25
N LEU A 49 -0.88 7.79 -8.97
CA LEU A 49 -0.78 9.22 -9.23
C LEU A 49 -1.69 9.99 -8.27
N ALA A 50 -1.14 11.02 -7.64
CA ALA A 50 -1.87 11.97 -6.81
C ALA A 50 -1.24 13.36 -6.89
N TYR A 51 -2.01 14.39 -6.58
CA TYR A 51 -1.49 15.75 -6.41
C TYR A 51 -0.99 15.96 -4.98
N VAL A 52 0.20 16.54 -4.82
CA VAL A 52 0.74 16.91 -3.51
C VAL A 52 -0.17 17.97 -2.89
N GLY A 53 -0.65 17.70 -1.67
CA GLY A 53 -1.60 18.57 -0.97
C GLY A 53 -2.97 18.68 -1.67
N GLY A 54 -3.36 17.65 -2.44
CA GLY A 54 -4.63 17.62 -3.16
C GLY A 54 -5.87 17.47 -2.27
N ALA A 55 -5.74 16.91 -1.08
CA ALA A 55 -6.85 16.71 -0.15
C ALA A 55 -7.63 18.02 0.11
N CYS A 56 -8.93 17.93 0.31
CA CYS A 56 -9.86 19.07 0.48
C CYS A 56 -9.96 20.04 -0.71
N THR A 57 -9.12 19.92 -1.73
CA THR A 57 -9.06 20.86 -2.86
C THR A 57 -9.80 20.31 -4.08
N LYS A 58 -9.80 21.07 -5.17
CA LYS A 58 -10.29 20.58 -6.47
C LYS A 58 -9.46 19.41 -7.04
N HIS A 59 -8.30 19.14 -6.48
CA HIS A 59 -7.37 18.08 -6.89
C HIS A 59 -7.35 16.87 -5.95
N ARG A 60 -8.42 16.64 -5.20
CA ARG A 60 -8.59 15.61 -4.16
C ARG A 60 -8.70 14.17 -4.67
N ALA A 61 -8.24 13.88 -5.85
CA ALA A 61 -8.31 12.54 -6.42
C ALA A 61 -6.95 11.83 -6.40
N VAL A 62 -7.02 10.53 -6.24
CA VAL A 62 -5.90 9.58 -6.27
C VAL A 62 -6.28 8.45 -7.22
N VAL A 63 -5.36 8.00 -8.04
CA VAL A 63 -5.51 6.79 -8.87
C VAL A 63 -4.39 5.83 -8.52
N VAL A 64 -4.73 4.57 -8.29
CA VAL A 64 -3.76 3.50 -8.03
C VAL A 64 -4.07 2.25 -8.83
N GLU A 65 -3.01 1.59 -9.28
CA GLU A 65 -3.10 0.28 -9.91
C GLU A 65 -3.18 -0.82 -8.85
N ASP A 66 -4.10 -1.76 -9.04
CA ASP A 66 -4.23 -2.93 -8.21
C ASP A 66 -3.77 -4.19 -8.94
N ALA A 67 -2.95 -4.95 -8.27
CA ALA A 67 -2.61 -6.31 -8.64
C ALA A 67 -3.34 -7.25 -7.66
N PRO A 68 -4.55 -7.75 -7.99
CA PRO A 68 -5.43 -8.46 -7.06
C PRO A 68 -4.83 -9.77 -6.52
N TRP A 69 -3.74 -10.26 -7.12
CA TRP A 69 -2.95 -11.39 -6.62
C TRP A 69 -1.83 -10.97 -5.65
N SER A 70 -1.84 -9.74 -5.15
CA SER A 70 -0.81 -9.26 -4.21
C SER A 70 -1.39 -8.25 -3.23
N TYR A 71 -0.73 -8.11 -2.07
CA TYR A 71 -1.06 -7.06 -1.08
C TYR A 71 -0.27 -5.76 -1.30
N LYS A 72 0.32 -5.56 -2.49
CA LYS A 72 1.16 -4.40 -2.78
C LYS A 72 0.37 -3.10 -2.84
N THR A 73 -0.90 -3.18 -3.24
CA THR A 73 -1.80 -2.04 -3.40
C THR A 73 -2.02 -1.28 -2.10
N SER A 74 -2.03 -1.94 -0.93
CA SER A 74 -2.18 -1.26 0.35
C SER A 74 -1.06 -0.23 0.59
N ARG A 75 0.20 -0.61 0.30
CA ARG A 75 1.33 0.33 0.39
C ARG A 75 1.24 1.43 -0.66
N LEU A 76 0.78 1.09 -1.86
CA LEU A 76 0.64 2.05 -2.95
C LEU A 76 -0.43 3.10 -2.63
N ILE A 77 -1.61 2.67 -2.16
CA ILE A 77 -2.66 3.59 -1.70
C ILE A 77 -2.11 4.51 -0.61
N THR A 78 -1.39 3.96 0.37
CA THR A 78 -0.78 4.75 1.44
C THR A 78 0.18 5.80 0.91
N HIS A 79 1.00 5.45 -0.09
CA HIS A 79 1.94 6.36 -0.77
C HIS A 79 1.20 7.50 -1.49
N GLU A 80 0.21 7.17 -2.32
CA GLU A 80 -0.53 8.17 -3.10
C GLU A 80 -1.42 9.06 -2.21
N VAL A 81 -2.05 8.50 -1.19
CA VAL A 81 -2.79 9.28 -0.19
C VAL A 81 -1.86 10.21 0.58
N ALA A 82 -0.62 9.79 0.89
CA ALA A 82 0.36 10.66 1.51
C ALA A 82 0.72 11.86 0.63
N HIS A 83 0.83 11.69 -0.71
CA HIS A 83 0.94 12.82 -1.62
C HIS A 83 -0.25 13.78 -1.45
N SER A 84 -1.48 13.28 -1.47
CA SER A 84 -2.66 14.13 -1.26
C SER A 84 -2.66 14.84 0.10
N LEU A 85 -2.05 14.25 1.12
CA LEU A 85 -1.87 14.85 2.44
C LEU A 85 -0.64 15.78 2.53
N GLY A 86 0.08 15.98 1.45
CA GLY A 86 1.16 16.95 1.32
C GLY A 86 2.57 16.38 1.25
N CYS A 87 2.79 15.07 1.32
CA CYS A 87 4.14 14.55 1.22
C CYS A 87 4.67 14.62 -0.22
N VAL A 88 5.79 15.26 -0.42
CA VAL A 88 6.66 14.97 -1.57
C VAL A 88 7.47 13.70 -1.30
N HIS A 89 8.11 13.15 -2.30
CA HIS A 89 9.03 12.03 -2.10
C HIS A 89 10.17 12.40 -1.14
N ASP A 90 10.66 11.41 -0.39
CA ASP A 90 11.83 11.61 0.47
C ASP A 90 13.03 12.10 -0.35
N GLY A 91 13.74 13.11 0.16
CA GLY A 91 14.78 13.84 -0.54
C GLY A 91 14.28 14.97 -1.45
N GLY A 92 12.95 15.12 -1.60
CA GLY A 92 12.35 16.12 -2.48
C GLY A 92 12.32 17.52 -1.90
N GLU A 93 12.38 18.51 -2.79
CA GLU A 93 12.26 19.94 -2.45
C GLU A 93 10.84 20.29 -2.00
N PRO A 94 10.67 21.42 -1.28
CA PRO A 94 9.35 21.93 -0.95
C PRO A 94 8.45 22.14 -2.19
N ASP A 95 7.19 21.74 -2.09
CA ASP A 95 6.21 22.07 -3.11
C ASP A 95 5.87 23.57 -3.02
N ARG A 96 6.17 24.29 -4.10
CA ARG A 96 6.00 25.76 -4.17
C ARG A 96 4.53 26.19 -4.23
N SER A 97 3.62 25.30 -4.59
CA SER A 97 2.19 25.58 -4.63
C SER A 97 1.56 25.61 -3.22
N ILE A 98 2.23 25.06 -2.24
CA ILE A 98 1.76 24.97 -0.86
C ILE A 98 2.58 25.96 0.00
N LYS A 99 1.91 26.99 0.51
CA LYS A 99 2.55 28.03 1.33
C LYS A 99 3.27 27.42 2.55
N GLY A 100 4.58 27.67 2.66
CA GLY A 100 5.40 27.25 3.79
C GLY A 100 5.68 25.74 3.84
N HIS A 101 5.48 25.03 2.73
CA HIS A 101 5.73 23.59 2.66
C HIS A 101 7.18 23.26 3.03
N PRO A 102 7.42 22.33 3.98
CA PRO A 102 8.76 22.10 4.52
C PRO A 102 9.67 21.29 3.60
N GLY A 103 9.11 20.54 2.63
CA GLY A 103 9.88 19.60 1.81
C GLY A 103 10.37 18.38 2.59
N ALA A 104 11.22 17.58 1.96
CA ALA A 104 11.76 16.34 2.51
C ALA A 104 13.27 16.17 2.28
N THR A 105 14.02 17.23 2.01
CA THR A 105 15.45 17.19 1.69
C THR A 105 16.31 16.57 2.80
N GLU A 106 15.87 16.69 4.06
CA GLU A 106 16.54 16.09 5.22
C GLU A 106 16.35 14.56 5.31
N CYS A 107 15.37 14.00 4.64
CA CYS A 107 15.06 12.56 4.66
C CYS A 107 15.55 11.91 3.38
N HIS A 108 16.75 11.34 3.41
CA HIS A 108 17.36 10.79 2.22
C HIS A 108 16.56 9.63 1.63
N TRP A 109 16.40 9.62 0.31
CA TRP A 109 15.67 8.60 -0.46
C TRP A 109 16.06 7.16 -0.14
N SER A 110 17.38 6.91 0.05
CA SER A 110 17.91 5.57 0.32
C SER A 110 17.52 4.98 1.67
N LEU A 111 16.93 5.78 2.58
CA LEU A 111 16.44 5.30 3.87
C LEU A 111 15.24 4.34 3.72
N GLY A 112 14.52 4.39 2.59
CA GLY A 112 13.54 3.40 2.22
C GLY A 112 12.22 3.48 2.98
N TYR A 113 11.76 4.66 3.37
CA TYR A 113 10.44 4.90 3.91
C TYR A 113 9.33 4.79 2.84
N ILE A 114 8.06 4.94 3.22
CA ILE A 114 6.92 4.82 2.30
C ILE A 114 7.05 5.77 1.10
N MET A 115 7.52 7.00 1.31
CA MET A 115 7.69 8.01 0.25
C MET A 115 8.98 7.84 -0.57
N SER A 116 9.56 6.62 -0.55
CA SER A 116 10.67 6.18 -1.40
C SER A 116 10.29 4.89 -2.12
N TYR A 117 10.98 4.57 -3.25
CA TYR A 117 10.80 3.28 -3.93
C TYR A 117 11.77 2.20 -3.44
N VAL A 118 12.66 2.54 -2.51
CA VAL A 118 13.60 1.60 -1.88
C VAL A 118 12.85 0.74 -0.86
N LYS A 119 13.01 -0.59 -0.95
CA LYS A 119 12.27 -1.58 -0.13
C LYS A 119 13.24 -2.57 0.51
N ASN A 120 14.27 -2.07 1.20
CA ASN A 120 15.35 -2.86 1.76
C ASN A 120 15.29 -3.05 3.29
N SER A 121 14.33 -2.44 3.96
CA SER A 121 14.19 -2.51 5.41
C SER A 121 12.72 -2.36 5.84
N ASN A 122 12.45 -2.49 7.14
CA ASN A 122 11.11 -2.29 7.70
C ASN A 122 10.63 -0.83 7.62
N LYS A 123 11.54 0.13 7.36
CA LYS A 123 11.17 1.53 7.11
C LYS A 123 10.17 1.68 5.95
N GLN A 124 10.15 0.74 5.01
CA GLN A 124 9.16 0.70 3.92
C GLN A 124 7.70 0.67 4.37
N PHE A 125 7.42 0.40 5.64
CA PHE A 125 6.08 0.38 6.24
C PHE A 125 5.79 1.63 7.08
N HIS A 126 6.71 2.60 7.14
CA HIS A 126 6.60 3.80 7.96
C HIS A 126 6.76 5.05 7.10
N PHE A 127 6.14 6.13 7.52
CA PHE A 127 6.45 7.46 7.00
C PHE A 127 7.78 7.96 7.55
N SER A 128 8.49 8.74 6.74
CA SER A 128 9.66 9.46 7.23
C SER A 128 9.22 10.61 8.17
N PRO A 129 10.10 11.06 9.07
CA PRO A 129 9.84 12.27 9.87
C PRO A 129 9.51 13.50 9.02
N CYS A 130 10.07 13.57 7.79
CA CYS A 130 9.78 14.63 6.83
C CYS A 130 8.33 14.55 6.34
N CYS A 131 7.86 13.36 5.93
CA CYS A 131 6.48 13.18 5.48
C CYS A 131 5.49 13.47 6.63
N GLU A 132 5.77 13.02 7.85
CA GLU A 132 4.93 13.35 9.00
C GLU A 132 4.87 14.88 9.26
N LYS A 133 5.99 15.60 9.12
CA LYS A 133 6.04 17.05 9.24
C LYS A 133 5.22 17.74 8.16
N GLN A 134 5.28 17.24 6.92
CA GLN A 134 4.50 17.75 5.79
C GLN A 134 3.00 17.54 6.00
N ILE A 135 2.57 16.34 6.41
CA ILE A 135 1.16 16.04 6.70
C ILE A 135 0.64 17.00 7.80
N ARG A 136 1.39 17.17 8.90
CA ARG A 136 1.02 18.10 9.97
C ARG A 136 0.92 19.53 9.47
N HIS A 137 1.86 19.95 8.61
CA HIS A 137 1.84 21.29 8.02
C HIS A 137 0.59 21.48 7.17
N VAL A 138 0.32 20.60 6.21
CA VAL A 138 -0.84 20.72 5.31
C VAL A 138 -2.16 20.65 6.09
N ALA A 139 -2.29 19.74 7.06
CA ALA A 139 -3.47 19.65 7.90
C ALA A 139 -3.69 20.92 8.76
N SER A 140 -2.66 21.74 9.02
CA SER A 140 -2.78 23.01 9.75
C SER A 140 -3.30 24.16 8.90
N LEU A 141 -3.21 24.07 7.56
CA LEU A 141 -3.61 25.14 6.65
C LEU A 141 -5.13 25.36 6.65
N SER A 142 -5.55 26.61 6.49
CA SER A 142 -6.97 26.97 6.36
C SER A 142 -7.63 26.38 5.11
N THR A 143 -6.86 26.12 4.05
CA THR A 143 -7.32 25.49 2.81
C THR A 143 -7.61 23.99 2.97
N HIS A 144 -7.18 23.37 4.08
CA HIS A 144 -7.31 21.94 4.36
C HIS A 144 -8.15 21.65 5.62
N LEU A 145 -9.12 22.52 5.92
CA LEU A 145 -10.01 22.38 7.08
C LEU A 145 -10.78 21.06 7.10
N CYS A 146 -11.09 20.46 5.94
CA CYS A 146 -11.81 19.21 5.87
C CYS A 146 -11.10 18.10 6.67
N LEU A 147 -9.77 18.08 6.73
CA LEU A 147 -8.98 17.09 7.48
C LEU A 147 -9.13 17.21 9.01
N ARG A 148 -9.76 18.28 9.49
CA ARG A 148 -10.00 18.55 10.92
C ARG A 148 -11.48 18.53 11.28
N GLN A 149 -12.36 18.28 10.30
CA GLN A 149 -13.79 18.22 10.53
C GLN A 149 -14.22 16.77 10.73
N ASN A 150 -14.89 16.48 11.84
CA ASN A 150 -15.53 15.19 12.02
C ASN A 150 -16.93 15.24 11.38
N ASN A 151 -17.02 14.77 10.14
CA ASN A 151 -18.26 14.65 9.37
C ASN A 151 -18.64 13.19 9.09
N THR A 152 -18.02 12.24 9.76
CA THR A 152 -18.31 10.80 9.62
C THR A 152 -19.73 10.52 10.11
N ARG A 153 -20.60 10.07 9.20
CA ARG A 153 -22.02 9.75 9.50
C ARG A 153 -22.24 8.31 9.94
N ARG A 154 -21.27 7.44 9.70
CA ARG A 154 -21.32 6.02 10.09
C ARG A 154 -19.98 5.63 10.65
N GLU A 155 -20.02 5.02 11.83
CA GLU A 155 -18.85 4.29 12.30
C GLU A 155 -18.60 3.10 11.38
N VAL A 156 -17.40 2.99 10.86
CA VAL A 156 -16.96 1.76 10.16
C VAL A 156 -16.70 0.73 11.25
N ALA A 157 -17.36 -0.42 11.15
CA ALA A 157 -17.06 -1.52 12.04
C ALA A 157 -15.58 -1.90 11.87
N ILE A 158 -14.82 -1.71 12.92
CA ILE A 158 -13.41 -2.13 12.97
C ILE A 158 -13.42 -3.60 13.34
N THR A 159 -12.84 -4.44 12.49
CA THR A 159 -12.58 -5.83 12.82
C THR A 159 -11.20 -5.94 13.48
N ASP A 160 -11.09 -6.78 14.49
CA ASP A 160 -9.81 -7.13 15.11
C ASP A 160 -8.98 -8.09 14.23
N ASP A 161 -9.57 -8.55 13.12
CA ASP A 161 -8.91 -9.45 12.18
C ASP A 161 -7.91 -8.69 11.32
N LEU A 162 -6.66 -9.10 11.42
CA LEU A 162 -5.57 -8.62 10.56
C LEU A 162 -5.42 -9.53 9.33
N PRO A 163 -4.88 -9.03 8.21
CA PRO A 163 -4.73 -9.81 6.98
C PRO A 163 -3.98 -11.14 7.19
N GLY A 164 -2.99 -11.17 8.07
CA GLY A 164 -2.22 -12.38 8.40
C GLY A 164 -3.00 -13.40 9.21
N HIS A 165 -4.12 -13.02 9.84
CA HIS A 165 -5.03 -13.96 10.48
C HIS A 165 -5.87 -14.72 9.43
N LEU A 166 -6.18 -14.08 8.31
CA LEU A 166 -7.08 -14.59 7.28
C LEU A 166 -6.34 -15.25 6.11
N THR A 167 -5.02 -15.09 6.03
CA THR A 167 -4.22 -15.54 4.88
C THR A 167 -3.14 -16.50 5.32
N SER A 168 -3.20 -17.75 4.85
CA SER A 168 -2.14 -18.73 5.13
C SER A 168 -0.86 -18.38 4.38
N HIS A 169 0.28 -18.87 4.88
CA HIS A 169 1.59 -18.72 4.22
C HIS A 169 1.61 -19.28 2.79
N ASP A 170 0.90 -20.39 2.55
CA ASP A 170 0.81 -20.99 1.20
C ASP A 170 0.03 -20.08 0.26
N VAL A 171 -1.07 -19.48 0.70
CA VAL A 171 -1.83 -18.49 -0.07
C VAL A 171 -0.96 -17.26 -0.36
N LEU A 172 -0.28 -16.72 0.63
CA LEU A 172 0.60 -15.58 0.48
C LEU A 172 1.72 -15.85 -0.53
N CYS A 173 2.35 -17.04 -0.46
CA CYS A 173 3.38 -17.44 -1.42
C CYS A 173 2.81 -17.55 -2.84
N ARG A 174 1.64 -18.20 -3.03
CA ARG A 174 0.99 -18.29 -4.34
C ARG A 174 0.69 -16.92 -4.92
N MET A 175 0.13 -16.02 -4.12
CA MET A 175 -0.21 -14.67 -4.56
C MET A 175 1.04 -13.87 -4.92
N THR A 176 2.03 -13.82 -4.04
CA THR A 176 3.22 -12.99 -4.24
C THR A 176 4.03 -13.41 -5.47
N PHE A 177 4.11 -14.71 -5.73
CA PHE A 177 4.93 -15.27 -6.81
C PHE A 177 4.14 -15.65 -8.06
N ALA A 178 2.84 -15.35 -8.12
CA ALA A 178 2.00 -15.61 -9.30
C ALA A 178 2.60 -15.10 -10.62
N PRO A 179 3.23 -13.91 -10.69
CA PRO A 179 3.86 -13.44 -11.92
C PRO A 179 5.09 -14.26 -12.37
N ILE A 180 5.70 -15.03 -11.46
CA ILE A 180 6.89 -15.85 -11.75
C ILE A 180 6.48 -17.25 -12.17
N GLY A 181 5.40 -17.78 -11.60
CA GLY A 181 4.90 -19.12 -11.90
C GLY A 181 3.81 -19.58 -10.93
N LYS A 182 3.07 -20.59 -11.37
CA LYS A 182 2.03 -21.21 -10.54
C LYS A 182 2.66 -22.22 -9.57
N GLY A 183 2.00 -22.47 -8.43
CA GLY A 183 2.36 -23.56 -7.52
C GLY A 183 3.42 -23.20 -6.48
N PHE A 184 3.65 -21.91 -6.23
CA PHE A 184 4.47 -21.50 -5.08
C PHE A 184 3.75 -21.79 -3.76
N PHE A 185 4.51 -22.22 -2.75
CA PHE A 185 4.04 -22.57 -1.43
C PHE A 185 5.06 -22.17 -0.36
N PHE A 186 4.65 -22.22 0.90
CA PHE A 186 5.50 -21.95 2.05
C PHE A 186 6.62 -23.02 2.13
N ASN A 187 7.86 -22.58 2.16
CA ASN A 187 9.01 -23.46 2.30
C ASN A 187 9.20 -23.86 3.77
N ARG A 188 8.64 -25.02 4.15
CA ARG A 188 8.70 -25.54 5.52
C ARG A 188 10.09 -26.03 5.94
N ASP A 189 11.00 -26.20 4.97
CA ASP A 189 12.40 -26.59 5.25
C ASP A 189 13.23 -25.40 5.77
N LYS A 190 12.67 -24.18 5.69
CA LYS A 190 13.34 -22.96 6.17
C LYS A 190 12.58 -22.35 7.34
N VAL A 191 13.33 -21.95 8.36
CA VAL A 191 12.78 -21.15 9.46
C VAL A 191 12.36 -19.79 8.91
N MET A 192 11.16 -19.33 9.30
CA MET A 192 10.72 -17.97 8.99
C MET A 192 11.61 -16.99 9.76
N GLU A 193 12.40 -16.20 9.03
CA GLU A 193 13.09 -15.05 9.59
C GLU A 193 12.05 -13.99 10.02
N VAL A 194 12.47 -13.04 10.87
CA VAL A 194 11.55 -12.05 11.43
C VAL A 194 10.65 -11.45 10.34
N CYS A 195 9.37 -11.83 10.36
CA CYS A 195 8.34 -11.35 9.43
C CYS A 195 8.68 -11.47 7.94
N LYS A 196 9.50 -12.47 7.59
CA LYS A 196 9.81 -12.86 6.20
C LYS A 196 9.39 -14.31 5.98
N VAL A 197 8.41 -14.51 5.11
CA VAL A 197 7.87 -15.83 4.77
C VAL A 197 8.70 -16.43 3.63
N PRO A 198 9.43 -17.54 3.86
CA PRO A 198 10.15 -18.22 2.80
C PRO A 198 9.18 -19.00 1.91
N CYS A 199 9.30 -18.82 0.61
CA CYS A 199 8.48 -19.49 -0.39
C CYS A 199 9.35 -20.35 -1.32
N ARG A 200 8.76 -21.42 -1.83
CA ARG A 200 9.36 -22.32 -2.82
C ARG A 200 8.33 -22.70 -3.86
N GLY A 201 8.71 -22.78 -5.11
CA GLY A 201 7.78 -23.22 -6.17
C GLY A 201 8.49 -23.74 -7.38
N PRO A 202 7.77 -24.46 -8.25
CA PRO A 202 8.33 -25.00 -9.47
C PRO A 202 8.73 -23.84 -10.42
N TYR A 203 9.85 -24.03 -11.07
CA TYR A 203 10.33 -23.15 -12.13
C TYR A 203 10.80 -24.01 -13.30
N TYR A 204 10.33 -23.71 -14.49
CA TYR A 204 10.71 -24.42 -15.72
C TYR A 204 11.83 -23.63 -16.41
N GLY A 205 13.05 -24.10 -16.26
CA GLY A 205 14.22 -23.56 -16.93
C GLY A 205 14.56 -24.33 -18.22
N PRO A 206 15.58 -23.89 -18.98
CA PRO A 206 16.01 -24.55 -20.21
C PRO A 206 16.35 -26.05 -20.03
N ASN A 207 16.76 -26.44 -18.82
CA ASN A 207 17.22 -27.80 -18.50
C ASN A 207 16.15 -28.61 -17.71
N GLY A 208 14.86 -28.25 -17.81
CA GLY A 208 13.75 -28.96 -17.16
C GLY A 208 13.21 -28.29 -15.91
N GLN A 209 12.51 -29.07 -15.08
CA GLN A 209 11.86 -28.55 -13.87
C GLN A 209 12.89 -28.32 -12.76
N LEU A 210 12.96 -27.09 -12.29
CA LEU A 210 13.76 -26.66 -11.16
C LEU A 210 12.85 -26.07 -10.07
N TYR A 211 13.40 -25.87 -8.86
CA TYR A 211 12.70 -25.12 -7.80
C TYR A 211 13.34 -23.77 -7.60
N LYS A 212 12.49 -22.74 -7.62
CA LYS A 212 12.88 -21.38 -7.27
C LYS A 212 12.46 -21.10 -5.85
N THR A 213 13.34 -20.47 -5.08
CA THR A 213 13.05 -20.00 -3.72
C THR A 213 13.04 -18.48 -3.70
N GLY A 214 12.24 -17.92 -2.81
CA GLY A 214 12.17 -16.49 -2.57
C GLY A 214 11.61 -16.21 -1.19
N THR A 215 11.61 -14.97 -0.78
CA THR A 215 10.97 -14.52 0.46
C THR A 215 9.97 -13.42 0.18
N THR A 216 8.90 -13.37 0.95
CA THR A 216 7.94 -12.25 0.94
C THR A 216 7.75 -11.71 2.35
N ASN A 217 7.32 -10.46 2.48
CA ASN A 217 6.96 -9.91 3.77
C ASN A 217 5.73 -10.65 4.30
N ALA A 218 5.75 -11.00 5.58
CA ALA A 218 4.57 -11.47 6.27
C ALA A 218 3.52 -10.34 6.35
N LEU A 219 2.26 -10.72 6.27
CA LEU A 219 1.16 -9.77 6.50
C LEU A 219 1.03 -9.45 7.98
N ASP A 220 0.52 -8.27 8.30
CA ASP A 220 0.21 -7.89 9.66
C ASP A 220 -0.78 -8.89 10.28
N GLY A 221 -0.48 -9.36 11.50
CA GLY A 221 -1.20 -10.43 12.17
C GLY A 221 -0.66 -11.84 11.91
N THR A 222 0.30 -12.03 11.01
CA THR A 222 0.95 -13.33 10.81
C THR A 222 1.71 -13.73 12.09
N PRO A 223 1.48 -14.93 12.66
CA PRO A 223 2.24 -15.40 13.79
C PRO A 223 3.74 -15.43 13.51
N CYS A 224 4.55 -14.99 14.46
CA CYS A 224 6.00 -15.00 14.39
C CYS A 224 6.62 -15.69 15.62
N LYS A 225 7.93 -15.55 15.82
CA LYS A 225 8.64 -16.26 16.89
C LYS A 225 8.12 -15.85 18.28
N GLY A 226 7.52 -16.81 18.98
CA GLY A 226 7.04 -16.64 20.35
C GLY A 226 5.52 -16.78 20.49
N GLU A 227 5.07 -17.07 21.69
CA GLU A 227 3.66 -17.15 22.03
C GLU A 227 3.03 -15.74 22.00
N ASN A 228 1.87 -15.60 21.37
CA ASN A 228 1.18 -14.32 21.19
C ASN A 228 1.99 -13.23 20.47
N MET A 229 2.99 -13.64 19.67
CA MET A 229 3.77 -12.71 18.85
C MET A 229 3.25 -12.72 17.41
N VAL A 230 3.06 -11.54 16.83
CA VAL A 230 2.60 -11.36 15.45
C VAL A 230 3.45 -10.34 14.70
N CYS A 231 3.48 -10.48 13.40
CA CYS A 231 4.09 -9.49 12.53
C CYS A 231 3.21 -8.23 12.45
N MET A 232 3.79 -7.09 12.71
CA MET A 232 3.18 -5.76 12.56
C MET A 232 4.19 -4.81 11.94
N LEU A 233 3.86 -4.27 10.78
CA LEU A 233 4.75 -3.37 10.02
C LEU A 233 6.16 -3.96 9.81
N GLY A 234 6.20 -5.26 9.51
CA GLY A 234 7.44 -6.00 9.25
C GLY A 234 8.25 -6.38 10.50
N GLU A 235 7.77 -6.11 11.69
CA GLU A 235 8.40 -6.45 12.97
C GLU A 235 7.57 -7.47 13.75
N CYS A 236 8.25 -8.35 14.47
CA CYS A 236 7.58 -9.31 15.34
C CYS A 236 7.27 -8.66 16.69
N LYS A 237 5.99 -8.41 16.96
CA LYS A 237 5.52 -7.68 18.16
C LYS A 237 4.54 -8.51 18.98
N TYR A 238 4.50 -8.25 20.28
CA TYR A 238 3.53 -8.87 21.17
C TYR A 238 2.12 -8.39 20.84
N ASN A 239 1.19 -9.34 20.67
CA ASN A 239 -0.24 -9.07 20.46
C ASN A 239 -1.02 -9.48 21.72
N PRO A 240 -1.46 -8.53 22.57
CA PRO A 240 -2.18 -8.86 23.79
C PRO A 240 -3.57 -9.48 23.53
N MET A 241 -4.12 -9.33 22.34
CA MET A 241 -5.43 -9.90 21.94
C MET A 241 -5.36 -11.40 21.63
N GLY A 242 -4.14 -11.97 21.61
CA GLY A 242 -3.91 -13.40 21.41
C GLY A 242 -4.32 -13.90 20.02
N ASN A 243 -3.99 -15.17 19.76
CA ASN A 243 -4.28 -15.88 18.51
C ASN A 243 -5.77 -16.27 18.34
N LYS A 244 -6.74 -15.43 18.76
CA LYS A 244 -8.17 -15.74 18.59
C LYS A 244 -8.56 -16.00 17.13
N ALA A 245 -7.81 -15.44 16.21
CA ALA A 245 -8.11 -15.51 14.79
C ALA A 245 -7.58 -16.76 14.05
N LEU A 246 -6.68 -17.54 14.61
CA LEU A 246 -6.20 -18.79 13.98
C LEU A 246 -7.31 -19.84 13.74
N LYS A 247 -8.46 -19.71 14.39
CA LYS A 247 -9.65 -20.55 14.12
C LYS A 247 -10.28 -20.31 12.77
N TYR A 248 -10.22 -19.10 12.21
CA TYR A 248 -10.85 -18.75 10.95
C TYR A 248 -9.98 -19.06 9.71
N ALA A 249 -8.65 -19.00 9.83
CA ALA A 249 -7.74 -19.30 8.72
C ALA A 249 -7.87 -20.75 8.22
N ARG A 250 -8.24 -21.70 9.08
CA ARG A 250 -8.47 -23.12 8.70
C ARG A 250 -9.78 -23.35 7.95
N THR A 251 -10.79 -22.49 8.10
CA THR A 251 -12.08 -22.60 7.40
C THR A 251 -12.11 -21.85 6.07
N ALA A 252 -11.32 -20.80 5.90
CA ALA A 252 -11.24 -20.03 4.66
C ALA A 252 -10.52 -20.77 3.51
N GLU A 253 -9.67 -21.73 3.79
CA GLU A 253 -9.02 -22.56 2.76
C GLU A 253 -10.01 -23.32 1.87
N ASN A 254 -11.22 -23.59 2.37
CA ASN A 254 -12.24 -24.37 1.64
C ASN A 254 -13.23 -23.54 0.83
N THR A 255 -13.28 -22.21 0.94
CA THR A 255 -14.38 -21.43 0.35
C THR A 255 -13.98 -20.60 -0.88
N TYR A 256 -12.72 -20.25 -1.04
CA TYR A 256 -12.28 -19.33 -2.11
C TYR A 256 -11.81 -20.01 -3.43
N PHE A 257 -11.66 -21.33 -3.46
CA PHE A 257 -11.18 -22.06 -4.65
C PHE A 257 -12.21 -23.01 -5.28
N ARG A 258 -13.51 -22.85 -4.97
CA ARG A 258 -14.60 -23.62 -5.59
C ARG A 258 -15.44 -22.79 -6.56
N LYS A 259 -14.83 -21.91 -7.36
CA LYS A 259 -15.49 -21.37 -8.56
C LYS A 259 -14.47 -21.20 -9.68
#